data_b371f30051651b29db024a7bf71a2524
#
_entry.id   b371f30051651b29db024a7bf71a2524
#
_cell.length_a   1.000
_cell.length_b   1.000
_cell.length_c   1.000
_cell.angle_alpha   90.00
_cell.angle_beta   90.00
_cell.angle_gamma   90.00
#
_symmetry.space_group_name_H-M   'P 1'
#
loop_
_entity.id
_entity.type
_entity.pdbx_description
1 polymer ?
#
loop_
_entity_poly.entity_id
_entity_poly.type
_entity_poly.pdbx_seq_one_letter_code
_entity_poly.pdbx_strand_id
1 'polypeptide(L)'
;MIRVASYNMRKGIGTDRRRSPERTLDVLREIDADVIALQEADRRFGARAAVITAHLLDEHSPWKAVPAAKRARSMGWHGNVVLVRKEAEITACEALHLPALEPRGAVACELRINGAMLRVVGMHLDLSGLWRRKQAAAVLAHLDGCDEAMPSVMMGDLNEWGRRGCLLDFGRTHDFADTGPSFHARHPVGRLDRIMVSRGLRIAACGVHDSHAARTGSDHLPIWADIEFG
;
A
#
# COMPACT_ATOMS: atom_id res chain seq x y z
N MET A 1 -9.44 -5.89 -16.13
CA MET A 1 -9.69 -5.18 -14.85
C MET A 1 -8.80 -5.79 -13.78
N ILE A 2 -8.15 -4.99 -12.96
CA ILE A 2 -7.28 -5.40 -11.86
C ILE A 2 -7.77 -4.66 -10.61
N ARG A 3 -7.97 -5.36 -9.50
CA ARG A 3 -8.29 -4.75 -8.21
C ARG A 3 -7.01 -4.49 -7.42
N VAL A 4 -6.81 -3.25 -7.02
CA VAL A 4 -5.72 -2.85 -6.13
C VAL A 4 -6.25 -2.37 -4.79
N ALA A 5 -5.51 -2.59 -3.71
CA ALA A 5 -5.92 -2.17 -2.37
C ALA A 5 -4.74 -1.64 -1.55
N SER A 6 -5.04 -0.76 -0.60
CA SER A 6 -4.08 -0.29 0.40
C SER A 6 -4.65 -0.44 1.80
N TYR A 7 -3.84 -0.91 2.73
CA TYR A 7 -4.26 -1.13 4.11
C TYR A 7 -3.11 -0.89 5.11
N ASN A 8 -3.24 0.16 5.91
CA ASN A 8 -2.40 0.29 7.10
C ASN A 8 -2.94 -0.66 8.18
N MET A 9 -2.25 -1.79 8.36
CA MET A 9 -2.70 -2.88 9.24
C MET A 9 -2.30 -2.69 10.71
N ARG A 10 -1.69 -1.56 11.06
CA ARG A 10 -1.31 -1.22 12.44
C ARG A 10 -0.60 -2.37 13.17
N LYS A 11 0.33 -3.04 12.52
CA LYS A 11 1.04 -4.20 13.10
C LYS A 11 0.12 -5.36 13.52
N GLY A 12 -1.05 -5.49 12.88
CA GLY A 12 -2.10 -6.45 13.23
C GLY A 12 -2.79 -6.16 14.57
N ILE A 13 -2.63 -4.94 15.11
CA ILE A 13 -3.26 -4.53 16.38
C ILE A 13 -4.58 -3.85 16.08
N GLY A 14 -5.66 -4.50 16.46
CA GLY A 14 -6.99 -4.01 16.25
C GLY A 14 -7.41 -2.85 17.17
N THR A 15 -8.61 -2.33 16.95
CA THR A 15 -9.22 -1.31 17.81
C THR A 15 -9.55 -1.85 19.21
N ASP A 16 -9.55 -3.16 19.39
CA ASP A 16 -9.62 -3.89 20.65
C ASP A 16 -8.26 -4.00 21.37
N ARG A 17 -7.20 -3.44 20.79
CA ARG A 17 -5.80 -3.50 21.24
C ARG A 17 -5.19 -4.91 21.26
N ARG A 18 -5.83 -5.89 20.63
CA ARG A 18 -5.31 -7.24 20.47
C ARG A 18 -4.66 -7.41 19.12
N ARG A 19 -3.52 -8.11 19.08
CA ARG A 19 -2.85 -8.45 17.82
C ARG A 19 -3.44 -9.75 17.28
N SER A 20 -3.85 -9.73 16.02
CA SER A 20 -4.30 -10.92 15.28
C SER A 20 -3.92 -10.77 13.80
N PRO A 21 -2.83 -11.43 13.37
CA PRO A 21 -2.47 -11.53 11.96
C PRO A 21 -3.56 -12.20 11.13
N GLU A 22 -4.24 -13.20 11.70
CA GLU A 22 -5.31 -13.95 11.06
C GLU A 22 -6.47 -13.03 10.67
N ARG A 23 -6.88 -12.13 11.59
CA ARG A 23 -7.91 -11.12 11.32
C ARG A 23 -7.50 -10.19 10.18
N THR A 24 -6.21 -9.84 10.09
CA THR A 24 -5.73 -9.06 8.95
C THR A 24 -5.92 -9.84 7.65
N LEU A 25 -5.57 -11.13 7.61
CA LEU A 25 -5.80 -11.98 6.43
C LEU A 25 -7.28 -12.11 6.07
N ASP A 26 -8.17 -12.19 7.05
CA ASP A 26 -9.62 -12.23 6.81
C ASP A 26 -10.08 -10.97 6.10
N VAL A 27 -9.62 -9.79 6.56
CA VAL A 27 -9.91 -8.50 5.91
C VAL A 27 -9.38 -8.48 4.47
N LEU A 28 -8.15 -8.98 4.23
CA LEU A 28 -7.61 -9.05 2.87
C LEU A 28 -8.42 -9.97 1.96
N ARG A 29 -8.92 -11.12 2.49
CA ARG A 29 -9.78 -12.05 1.74
C ARG A 29 -11.12 -11.42 1.38
N GLU A 30 -11.72 -10.62 2.29
CA GLU A 30 -12.95 -9.89 2.00
C GLU A 30 -12.78 -8.89 0.85
N ILE A 31 -11.63 -8.22 0.75
CA ILE A 31 -11.34 -7.26 -0.32
C ILE A 31 -11.05 -7.97 -1.65
N ASP A 32 -10.36 -9.11 -1.57
CA ASP A 32 -10.02 -9.99 -2.69
C ASP A 32 -9.28 -9.29 -3.84
N ALA A 33 -8.31 -8.43 -3.50
CA ALA A 33 -7.55 -7.66 -4.48
C ALA A 33 -6.42 -8.47 -5.12
N ASP A 34 -6.04 -8.08 -6.35
CA ASP A 34 -4.92 -8.67 -7.09
C ASP A 34 -3.58 -8.18 -6.57
N VAL A 35 -3.53 -6.89 -6.16
CA VAL A 35 -2.35 -6.25 -5.59
C VAL A 35 -2.73 -5.48 -4.34
N ILE A 36 -1.97 -5.66 -3.25
CA ILE A 36 -2.25 -5.04 -1.96
C ILE A 36 -0.97 -4.37 -1.43
N ALA A 37 -1.03 -3.08 -1.13
CA ALA A 37 0.01 -2.39 -0.38
C ALA A 37 -0.35 -2.38 1.11
N LEU A 38 0.47 -3.02 1.92
CA LEU A 38 0.34 -3.01 3.38
C LEU A 38 1.31 -2.00 3.98
N GLN A 39 0.86 -1.25 4.98
CA GLN A 39 1.69 -0.42 5.83
C GLN A 39 1.68 -0.97 7.25
N GLU A 40 2.74 -0.66 7.98
CA GLU A 40 2.97 -1.17 9.34
C GLU A 40 2.94 -2.71 9.45
N ALA A 41 3.37 -3.42 8.41
CA ALA A 41 3.36 -4.88 8.37
C ALA A 41 4.45 -5.54 9.24
N ASP A 42 5.44 -4.78 9.71
CA ASP A 42 6.50 -5.26 10.60
C ASP A 42 6.33 -4.74 12.03
N ARG A 43 6.83 -5.48 13.00
CA ARG A 43 6.94 -5.02 14.39
C ARG A 43 7.89 -3.83 14.51
N ARG A 44 7.56 -2.85 15.36
CA ARG A 44 8.35 -1.61 15.49
C ARG A 44 9.73 -1.82 16.10
N PHE A 45 9.89 -2.77 17.02
CA PHE A 45 11.10 -2.97 17.83
C PHE A 45 11.74 -4.34 17.58
N GLY A 46 13.01 -4.48 18.00
CA GLY A 46 13.78 -5.70 17.90
C GLY A 46 14.13 -6.03 16.45
N ALA A 47 14.00 -7.29 16.08
CA ALA A 47 14.32 -7.79 14.75
C ALA A 47 13.37 -7.29 13.63
N ARG A 48 12.40 -6.43 13.97
CA ARG A 48 11.34 -5.96 13.05
C ARG A 48 10.70 -7.10 12.26
N ALA A 49 10.37 -8.17 12.97
CA ALA A 49 9.77 -9.34 12.36
C ALA A 49 8.40 -8.99 11.75
N ALA A 50 8.11 -9.59 10.61
CA ALA A 50 6.81 -9.51 9.95
C ALA A 50 5.69 -9.93 10.92
N VAL A 51 4.56 -9.24 10.84
CA VAL A 51 3.37 -9.55 11.63
C VAL A 51 2.65 -10.76 11.05
N ILE A 52 2.46 -10.78 9.74
CA ILE A 52 2.02 -11.96 8.99
C ILE A 52 3.29 -12.71 8.61
N THR A 53 3.47 -13.93 9.10
CA THR A 53 4.65 -14.73 8.76
C THR A 53 4.55 -15.21 7.31
N ALA A 54 5.72 -15.48 6.68
CA ALA A 54 5.73 -16.01 5.32
C ALA A 54 4.95 -17.33 5.22
N HIS A 55 5.06 -18.20 6.21
CA HIS A 55 4.31 -19.45 6.32
C HIS A 55 2.79 -19.20 6.37
N LEU A 56 2.33 -18.29 7.24
CA LEU A 56 0.91 -17.95 7.35
C LEU A 56 0.37 -17.36 6.03
N LEU A 57 1.16 -16.53 5.37
CA LEU A 57 0.79 -15.95 4.07
C LEU A 57 0.71 -17.04 3.00
N ASP A 58 1.70 -17.94 2.95
CA ASP A 58 1.80 -18.96 1.91
C ASP A 58 0.70 -20.03 2.05
N GLU A 59 0.45 -20.53 3.25
CA GLU A 59 -0.52 -21.61 3.47
C GLU A 59 -1.97 -21.14 3.50
N HIS A 60 -2.19 -19.89 3.96
CA HIS A 60 -3.55 -19.41 4.24
C HIS A 60 -3.98 -18.24 3.39
N SER A 61 -3.29 -17.94 2.28
CA SER A 61 -3.71 -16.87 1.39
C SER A 61 -3.36 -17.14 -0.08
N PRO A 62 -4.05 -16.48 -1.02
CA PRO A 62 -3.73 -16.55 -2.44
C PRO A 62 -2.59 -15.59 -2.83
N TRP A 63 -1.95 -14.92 -1.87
CA TRP A 63 -0.92 -13.91 -2.15
C TRP A 63 0.48 -14.38 -1.79
N LYS A 64 1.44 -13.75 -2.46
CA LYS A 64 2.87 -13.76 -2.10
C LYS A 64 3.36 -12.33 -1.93
N ALA A 65 4.35 -12.12 -1.06
CA ALA A 65 5.00 -10.81 -0.91
C ALA A 65 6.04 -10.59 -2.01
N VAL A 66 6.16 -9.36 -2.54
CA VAL A 66 7.29 -9.01 -3.41
C VAL A 66 8.58 -9.02 -2.59
N PRO A 67 9.72 -9.47 -3.16
CA PRO A 67 10.96 -9.71 -2.41
C PRO A 67 11.76 -8.43 -2.14
N ALA A 68 11.14 -7.40 -1.56
CA ALA A 68 11.77 -6.13 -1.22
C ALA A 68 12.44 -6.11 0.17
N ALA A 69 12.36 -7.20 0.92
CA ALA A 69 12.90 -7.28 2.28
C ALA A 69 14.43 -7.26 2.28
N LYS A 70 15.02 -6.31 3.02
CA LYS A 70 16.47 -6.24 3.28
C LYS A 70 16.86 -6.85 4.64
N ARG A 71 15.91 -7.35 5.41
CA ARG A 71 16.11 -7.99 6.72
C ARG A 71 15.46 -9.35 6.72
N ALA A 72 16.17 -10.37 7.22
CA ALA A 72 15.75 -11.78 7.17
C ALA A 72 14.39 -12.09 7.81
N ARG A 73 13.90 -11.26 8.75
CA ARG A 73 12.63 -11.47 9.45
C ARG A 73 11.53 -10.47 9.04
N SER A 74 11.84 -9.47 8.22
CA SER A 74 10.89 -8.53 7.66
C SER A 74 10.30 -9.10 6.38
N MET A 75 9.06 -8.72 6.06
CA MET A 75 8.43 -9.08 4.80
C MET A 75 8.65 -8.02 3.72
N GLY A 76 9.05 -6.80 4.10
CA GLY A 76 9.21 -5.69 3.18
C GLY A 76 10.22 -4.66 3.64
N TRP A 77 9.94 -3.38 3.35
CA TRP A 77 10.83 -2.27 3.65
C TRP A 77 10.18 -1.25 4.58
N HIS A 78 10.76 -1.09 5.81
CA HIS A 78 10.22 -0.21 6.85
C HIS A 78 8.73 -0.42 7.16
N GLY A 79 8.26 -1.68 7.08
CA GLY A 79 6.87 -2.05 7.30
C GLY A 79 5.96 -1.86 6.09
N ASN A 80 6.51 -1.42 4.94
CA ASN A 80 5.79 -1.42 3.68
C ASN A 80 6.00 -2.75 2.97
N VAL A 81 4.91 -3.37 2.55
CA VAL A 81 4.89 -4.65 1.83
C VAL A 81 3.93 -4.50 0.66
N VAL A 82 4.30 -5.01 -0.49
CA VAL A 82 3.37 -5.24 -1.60
C VAL A 82 3.11 -6.73 -1.68
N LEU A 83 1.84 -7.11 -1.62
CA LEU A 83 1.36 -8.47 -1.87
C LEU A 83 0.76 -8.53 -3.26
N VAL A 84 1.00 -9.63 -3.95
CA VAL A 84 0.43 -9.92 -5.27
C VAL A 84 -0.13 -11.33 -5.29
N ARG A 85 -1.11 -11.60 -6.16
CA ARG A 85 -1.57 -12.97 -6.38
C ARG A 85 -0.39 -13.89 -6.69
N LYS A 86 -0.45 -15.14 -6.25
CA LYS A 86 0.64 -16.12 -6.44
C LYS A 86 0.98 -16.34 -7.91
N GLU A 87 -0.01 -16.27 -8.79
CA GLU A 87 0.12 -16.41 -10.24
C GLU A 87 0.71 -15.17 -10.94
N ALA A 88 0.72 -14.00 -10.29
CA ALA A 88 1.32 -12.80 -10.87
C ALA A 88 2.85 -12.96 -11.00
N GLU A 89 3.41 -12.53 -12.12
CA GLU A 89 4.84 -12.48 -12.33
C GLU A 89 5.42 -11.17 -11.77
N ILE A 90 6.48 -11.27 -10.96
CA ILE A 90 7.22 -10.12 -10.46
C ILE A 90 8.47 -10.00 -11.33
N THR A 91 8.53 -8.97 -12.18
CA THR A 91 9.65 -8.78 -13.11
C THR A 91 10.77 -7.95 -12.49
N ALA A 92 10.42 -7.01 -11.61
CA ALA A 92 11.39 -6.22 -10.84
C ALA A 92 10.80 -5.81 -9.50
N CYS A 93 11.66 -5.57 -8.50
CA CYS A 93 11.26 -4.95 -7.25
C CYS A 93 12.44 -4.29 -6.55
N GLU A 94 12.17 -3.20 -5.87
CA GLU A 94 13.15 -2.53 -5.05
C GLU A 94 12.54 -1.82 -3.84
N ALA A 95 13.37 -1.61 -2.83
CA ALA A 95 13.06 -0.82 -1.66
C ALA A 95 13.55 0.61 -1.86
N LEU A 96 12.63 1.58 -1.91
CA LEU A 96 12.96 2.99 -2.07
C LEU A 96 13.34 3.61 -0.73
N HIS A 97 14.54 4.18 -0.70
CA HIS A 97 15.02 4.98 0.42
C HIS A 97 14.46 6.39 0.33
N LEU A 98 13.50 6.72 1.16
CA LEU A 98 12.92 8.05 1.19
C LEU A 98 13.60 8.92 2.25
N PRO A 99 13.80 10.23 2.00
CA PRO A 99 14.25 11.16 3.04
C PRO A 99 13.22 11.23 4.15
N ALA A 100 13.60 10.93 5.40
CA ALA A 100 12.64 10.81 6.50
C ALA A 100 13.24 11.16 7.84
N LEU A 101 12.43 11.69 8.78
CA LEU A 101 12.76 11.81 10.19
C LEU A 101 12.58 10.50 10.93
N GLU A 102 11.52 9.76 10.60
CA GLU A 102 11.25 8.43 11.11
C GLU A 102 11.54 7.38 10.01
N PRO A 103 11.73 6.10 10.37
CA PRO A 103 11.89 5.03 9.38
C PRO A 103 10.63 4.89 8.51
N ARG A 104 10.62 5.59 7.39
CA ARG A 104 9.60 5.56 6.35
C ARG A 104 10.24 5.08 5.05
N GLY A 105 9.43 4.63 4.11
CA GLY A 105 9.92 4.15 2.84
C GLY A 105 8.80 3.81 1.88
N ALA A 106 9.18 3.34 0.72
CA ALA A 106 8.28 2.78 -0.25
C ALA A 106 8.88 1.49 -0.84
N VAL A 107 8.02 0.67 -1.42
CA VAL A 107 8.38 -0.52 -2.20
C VAL A 107 7.85 -0.29 -3.59
N ALA A 108 8.74 -0.30 -4.57
CA ALA A 108 8.39 -0.28 -5.99
C ALA A 108 8.53 -1.69 -6.56
N CYS A 109 7.60 -2.09 -7.41
CA CYS A 109 7.70 -3.35 -8.13
C CYS A 109 7.05 -3.23 -9.52
N GLU A 110 7.53 -4.05 -10.45
CA GLU A 110 6.96 -4.23 -11.76
C GLU A 110 6.36 -5.62 -11.84
N LEU A 111 5.14 -5.67 -12.29
CA LEU A 111 4.29 -6.84 -12.26
C LEU A 111 3.73 -7.13 -13.65
N ARG A 112 3.65 -8.41 -14.01
CA ARG A 112 2.81 -8.87 -15.12
C ARG A 112 1.59 -9.55 -14.54
N ILE A 113 0.43 -8.94 -14.75
CA ILE A 113 -0.87 -9.43 -14.25
C ILE A 113 -1.82 -9.53 -15.45
N ASN A 114 -2.40 -10.70 -15.68
CA ASN A 114 -3.31 -10.95 -16.82
C ASN A 114 -2.73 -10.50 -18.17
N GLY A 115 -1.40 -10.65 -18.36
CA GLY A 115 -0.68 -10.28 -19.57
C GLY A 115 -0.31 -8.80 -19.67
N ALA A 116 -0.78 -7.94 -18.79
CA ALA A 116 -0.45 -6.52 -18.78
C ALA A 116 0.68 -6.20 -17.80
N MET A 117 1.55 -5.26 -18.16
CA MET A 117 2.60 -4.74 -17.30
C MET A 117 2.06 -3.59 -16.46
N LEU A 118 2.37 -3.59 -15.17
CA LEU A 118 1.95 -2.58 -14.21
C LEU A 118 3.09 -2.29 -13.22
N ARG A 119 3.43 -1.03 -13.06
CA ARG A 119 4.33 -0.59 -11.97
C ARG A 119 3.50 -0.21 -10.75
N VAL A 120 3.89 -0.73 -9.59
CA VAL A 120 3.20 -0.48 -8.33
C VAL A 120 4.16 0.10 -7.31
N VAL A 121 3.74 1.17 -6.63
CA VAL A 121 4.49 1.75 -5.51
C VAL A 121 3.61 1.75 -4.27
N GLY A 122 3.96 0.90 -3.31
CA GLY A 122 3.37 0.89 -1.97
C GLY A 122 4.19 1.76 -1.02
N MET A 123 3.56 2.70 -0.30
CA MET A 123 4.28 3.66 0.53
C MET A 123 3.60 3.97 1.85
N HIS A 124 4.40 4.44 2.82
CA HIS A 124 3.93 5.03 4.06
C HIS A 124 4.76 6.30 4.33
N LEU A 125 4.13 7.47 4.18
CA LEU A 125 4.82 8.75 4.26
C LEU A 125 4.90 9.28 5.70
N ASP A 126 5.72 10.30 5.90
CA ASP A 126 6.01 10.92 7.18
C ASP A 126 4.82 11.72 7.73
N LEU A 127 4.79 11.93 9.03
CA LEU A 127 3.79 12.78 9.69
C LEU A 127 4.02 14.27 9.40
N SER A 128 5.25 14.68 9.10
CA SER A 128 5.61 16.05 8.78
C SER A 128 5.31 16.40 7.32
N GLY A 129 4.54 17.46 7.07
CA GLY A 129 4.21 17.92 5.72
C GLY A 129 5.43 18.27 4.87
N LEU A 130 6.51 18.81 5.48
CA LEU A 130 7.75 19.10 4.77
C LEU A 130 8.42 17.83 4.28
N TRP A 131 8.50 16.80 5.11
CA TRP A 131 9.11 15.53 4.74
C TRP A 131 8.24 14.76 3.74
N ARG A 132 6.91 14.79 3.88
CA ARG A 132 6.00 14.20 2.87
C ARG A 132 6.23 14.76 1.47
N ARG A 133 6.44 16.08 1.33
CA ARG A 133 6.74 16.69 0.03
C ARG A 133 8.08 16.22 -0.53
N LYS A 134 9.12 16.13 0.30
CA LYS A 134 10.42 15.58 -0.11
C LYS A 134 10.30 14.12 -0.52
N GLN A 135 9.50 13.34 0.21
CA GLN A 135 9.25 11.93 -0.09
C GLN A 135 8.46 11.76 -1.39
N ALA A 136 7.42 12.57 -1.61
CA ALA A 136 6.69 12.58 -2.88
C ALA A 136 7.59 12.91 -4.06
N ALA A 137 8.44 13.92 -3.93
CA ALA A 137 9.42 14.27 -4.96
C ALA A 137 10.40 13.11 -5.25
N ALA A 138 10.86 12.40 -4.21
CA ALA A 138 11.75 11.24 -4.39
C ALA A 138 11.04 10.07 -5.08
N VAL A 139 9.78 9.79 -4.75
CA VAL A 139 8.99 8.74 -5.43
C VAL A 139 8.76 9.11 -6.90
N LEU A 140 8.37 10.36 -7.20
CA LEU A 140 8.15 10.82 -8.57
C LEU A 140 9.45 10.79 -9.38
N ALA A 141 10.57 11.26 -8.81
CA ALA A 141 11.88 11.20 -9.48
C ALA A 141 12.31 9.76 -9.78
N HIS A 142 11.99 8.80 -8.91
CA HIS A 142 12.22 7.38 -9.18
C HIS A 142 11.40 6.90 -10.38
N LEU A 143 10.10 7.24 -10.44
CA LEU A 143 9.23 6.85 -11.56
C LEU A 143 9.68 7.49 -12.88
N ASP A 144 10.10 8.76 -12.84
CA ASP A 144 10.60 9.49 -14.02
C ASP A 144 11.95 8.93 -14.52
N GLY A 145 12.74 8.33 -13.63
CA GLY A 145 14.02 7.70 -13.95
C GLY A 145 13.94 6.25 -14.46
N CYS A 146 12.74 5.68 -14.54
CA CYS A 146 12.55 4.34 -15.08
C CYS A 146 12.62 4.34 -16.62
N ASP A 147 13.40 3.43 -17.20
CA ASP A 147 13.66 3.39 -18.65
C ASP A 147 12.43 3.04 -19.51
N GLU A 148 11.46 2.32 -18.94
CA GLU A 148 10.25 1.91 -19.65
C GLU A 148 9.03 2.73 -19.23
N ALA A 149 8.33 3.31 -20.20
CA ALA A 149 7.02 3.91 -19.99
C ALA A 149 6.00 2.81 -19.67
N MET A 150 5.63 2.72 -18.40
CA MET A 150 4.72 1.69 -17.90
C MET A 150 3.59 2.35 -17.10
N PRO A 151 2.33 1.92 -17.29
CA PRO A 151 1.26 2.36 -16.41
C PRO A 151 1.60 2.09 -14.94
N SER A 152 1.28 3.05 -14.07
CA SER A 152 1.68 2.94 -12.67
C SER A 152 0.52 3.22 -11.71
N VAL A 153 0.57 2.53 -10.57
CA VAL A 153 -0.31 2.72 -9.42
C VAL A 153 0.55 3.03 -8.20
N MET A 154 0.26 4.15 -7.56
CA MET A 154 0.84 4.48 -6.27
C MET A 154 -0.25 4.38 -5.20
N MET A 155 0.05 3.77 -4.08
CA MET A 155 -0.93 3.61 -3.00
C MET A 155 -0.28 3.50 -1.63
N GLY A 156 -0.99 3.94 -0.60
CA GLY A 156 -0.50 3.87 0.76
C GLY A 156 -1.12 4.89 1.70
N ASP A 157 -0.63 4.86 2.92
CA ASP A 157 -0.90 5.87 3.94
C ASP A 157 0.02 7.07 3.71
N LEU A 158 -0.55 8.14 3.20
CA LEU A 158 0.19 9.38 2.92
C LEU A 158 0.27 10.32 4.13
N ASN A 159 -0.44 10.02 5.23
CA ASN A 159 -0.54 10.89 6.40
C ASN A 159 -0.91 12.35 6.07
N GLU A 160 -1.56 12.59 4.92
CA GLU A 160 -1.92 13.93 4.46
C GLU A 160 -3.39 14.23 4.76
N TRP A 161 -3.61 15.09 5.73
CA TRP A 161 -4.93 15.52 6.17
C TRP A 161 -5.57 16.57 5.25
N GLY A 162 -4.72 17.35 4.59
CA GLY A 162 -5.16 18.44 3.73
C GLY A 162 -5.48 17.98 2.30
N ARG A 163 -5.92 18.95 1.49
CA ARG A 163 -6.12 18.77 0.05
C ARG A 163 -4.94 19.28 -0.78
N ARG A 164 -3.86 19.68 -0.14
CA ARG A 164 -2.65 20.29 -0.71
C ARG A 164 -1.43 19.46 -0.29
N GLY A 165 -0.28 20.07 -0.15
CA GLY A 165 0.95 19.40 0.25
C GLY A 165 1.43 18.43 -0.81
N CYS A 166 1.80 17.22 -0.41
CA CYS A 166 2.29 16.17 -1.33
C CYS A 166 1.24 15.72 -2.37
N LEU A 167 -0.07 15.92 -2.12
CA LEU A 167 -1.11 15.57 -3.07
C LEU A 167 -1.05 16.41 -4.36
N LEU A 168 -0.62 17.68 -4.27
CA LEU A 168 -0.42 18.53 -5.45
C LEU A 168 0.75 18.02 -6.31
N ASP A 169 1.78 17.47 -5.69
CA ASP A 169 2.93 16.93 -6.41
C ASP A 169 2.53 15.67 -7.18
N PHE A 170 1.87 14.71 -6.53
CA PHE A 170 1.36 13.50 -7.16
C PHE A 170 0.30 13.78 -8.24
N GLY A 171 -0.61 14.72 -8.00
CA GLY A 171 -1.70 15.08 -8.92
C GLY A 171 -1.26 15.69 -10.26
N ARG A 172 0.04 15.96 -10.45
CA ARG A 172 0.58 16.39 -11.74
C ARG A 172 0.63 15.27 -12.76
N THR A 173 0.80 14.05 -12.32
CA THR A 173 1.04 12.87 -13.16
C THR A 173 0.03 11.75 -12.94
N HIS A 174 -0.68 11.75 -11.82
CA HIS A 174 -1.61 10.69 -11.43
C HIS A 174 -2.96 11.23 -11.02
N ASP A 175 -4.01 10.48 -11.33
CA ASP A 175 -5.37 10.74 -10.92
C ASP A 175 -5.68 9.98 -9.63
N PHE A 176 -6.40 10.62 -8.72
CA PHE A 176 -6.76 10.04 -7.42
C PHE A 176 -8.08 9.27 -7.49
N ALA A 177 -8.11 8.07 -6.91
CA ALA A 177 -9.35 7.38 -6.62
C ALA A 177 -10.09 8.08 -5.46
N ASP A 178 -11.36 8.42 -5.67
CA ASP A 178 -12.21 9.02 -4.62
C ASP A 178 -12.80 7.94 -3.70
N THR A 179 -11.93 7.27 -2.94
CA THR A 179 -12.30 6.13 -2.11
C THR A 179 -13.14 6.50 -0.89
N GLY A 180 -13.01 7.70 -0.37
CA GLY A 180 -13.64 8.12 0.88
C GLY A 180 -12.67 8.18 2.06
N PRO A 181 -13.17 8.52 3.28
CA PRO A 181 -12.37 8.55 4.49
C PRO A 181 -12.10 7.14 5.04
N SER A 182 -10.85 6.88 5.46
CA SER A 182 -10.38 5.59 5.98
C SER A 182 -10.00 5.63 7.45
N PHE A 183 -9.71 6.80 7.99
CA PHE A 183 -9.22 6.99 9.37
C PHE A 183 -10.16 7.90 10.18
N HIS A 184 -10.44 7.66 11.41
CA HIS A 184 -10.19 6.48 12.24
C HIS A 184 -11.29 5.43 11.99
N ALA A 185 -10.95 4.14 11.90
CA ALA A 185 -11.87 3.05 11.51
C ALA A 185 -13.23 3.03 12.23
N ARG A 186 -13.31 3.50 13.47
CA ARG A 186 -14.57 3.60 14.22
C ARG A 186 -15.47 4.74 13.73
N HIS A 187 -14.87 5.86 13.32
CA HIS A 187 -15.55 7.06 12.80
C HIS A 187 -14.67 7.70 11.73
N PRO A 188 -14.68 7.17 10.49
CA PRO A 188 -13.77 7.62 9.45
C PRO A 188 -14.09 9.03 9.00
N VAL A 189 -13.16 9.94 9.23
CA VAL A 189 -13.22 11.35 8.80
C VAL A 189 -11.96 11.77 8.03
N GLY A 190 -10.81 11.13 8.32
CA GLY A 190 -9.53 11.37 7.66
C GLY A 190 -9.38 10.54 6.39
N ARG A 191 -8.98 11.19 5.31
CA ARG A 191 -8.60 10.52 4.07
C ARG A 191 -7.08 10.43 4.01
N LEU A 192 -6.47 9.60 4.86
CA LEU A 192 -5.01 9.45 4.95
C LEU A 192 -4.46 8.50 3.91
N ASP A 193 -5.23 7.47 3.60
CA ASP A 193 -4.89 6.45 2.61
C ASP A 193 -5.33 6.90 1.21
N ARG A 194 -4.49 6.67 0.22
CA ARG A 194 -4.72 7.06 -1.18
C ARG A 194 -4.37 5.95 -2.14
N ILE A 195 -5.11 5.90 -3.25
CA ILE A 195 -4.76 5.17 -4.47
C ILE A 195 -4.71 6.18 -5.59
N MET A 196 -3.64 6.16 -6.36
CA MET A 196 -3.37 7.07 -7.46
C MET A 196 -2.95 6.27 -8.67
N VAL A 197 -3.48 6.59 -9.84
CA VAL A 197 -3.21 5.88 -11.10
C VAL A 197 -2.62 6.83 -12.13
N SER A 198 -1.64 6.39 -12.91
CA SER A 198 -1.10 7.19 -14.02
C SER A 198 -2.14 7.37 -15.13
N ARG A 199 -1.93 8.42 -15.94
CA ARG A 199 -2.79 8.78 -17.07
C ARG A 199 -2.80 7.70 -18.13
N GLY A 200 -3.44 6.79 -18.29
CA GLY A 200 -3.49 5.62 -19.17
C GLY A 200 -4.15 4.45 -18.47
N LEU A 201 -4.46 4.65 -17.18
CA LEU A 201 -5.31 3.77 -16.41
C LEU A 201 -6.63 4.50 -16.11
N ARG A 202 -7.72 3.75 -16.14
CA ARG A 202 -9.05 4.24 -15.76
C ARG A 202 -9.48 3.59 -14.45
N ILE A 203 -9.98 4.37 -13.52
CA ILE A 203 -10.61 3.89 -12.29
C ILE A 203 -12.07 3.56 -12.63
N ALA A 204 -12.42 2.28 -12.65
CA ALA A 204 -13.77 1.81 -12.94
C ALA A 204 -14.69 1.89 -11.71
N ALA A 205 -14.14 1.54 -10.54
CA ALA A 205 -14.81 1.64 -9.25
C ALA A 205 -13.77 1.82 -8.15
N CYS A 206 -14.14 2.42 -7.03
CA CYS A 206 -13.28 2.51 -5.86
C CYS A 206 -14.12 2.71 -4.60
N GLY A 207 -13.52 2.47 -3.44
CA GLY A 207 -14.21 2.64 -2.17
C GLY A 207 -13.36 2.32 -0.95
N VAL A 208 -14.00 2.44 0.20
CA VAL A 208 -13.50 1.97 1.50
C VAL A 208 -14.12 0.61 1.78
N HIS A 209 -13.30 -0.35 2.21
CA HIS A 209 -13.81 -1.62 2.69
C HIS A 209 -14.20 -1.50 4.16
N ASP A 210 -15.51 -1.43 4.42
CA ASP A 210 -16.08 -1.14 5.73
C ASP A 210 -16.86 -2.35 6.25
N SER A 211 -16.12 -3.41 6.62
CA SER A 211 -16.69 -4.60 7.26
C SER A 211 -16.49 -4.58 8.78
N HIS A 212 -17.14 -5.48 9.48
CA HIS A 212 -16.92 -5.67 10.91
C HIS A 212 -15.46 -6.06 11.19
N ALA A 213 -14.86 -6.93 10.38
CA ALA A 213 -13.47 -7.33 10.51
C ALA A 213 -12.52 -6.14 10.28
N ALA A 214 -12.76 -5.32 9.26
CA ALA A 214 -11.98 -4.12 8.98
C ALA A 214 -12.05 -3.10 10.11
N ARG A 215 -13.26 -2.80 10.65
CA ARG A 215 -13.46 -1.86 11.77
C ARG A 215 -12.76 -2.31 13.06
N THR A 216 -12.61 -3.59 13.25
CA THR A 216 -11.92 -4.17 14.42
C THR A 216 -10.45 -4.46 14.16
N GLY A 217 -10.03 -4.60 12.91
CA GLY A 217 -8.71 -5.07 12.51
C GLY A 217 -7.59 -4.05 12.64
N SER A 218 -7.88 -2.78 12.44
CA SER A 218 -6.93 -1.66 12.51
C SER A 218 -7.64 -0.37 12.90
N ASP A 219 -6.90 0.72 13.12
CA ASP A 219 -7.43 2.08 13.18
C ASP A 219 -7.62 2.73 11.82
N HIS A 220 -7.14 2.10 10.74
CA HIS A 220 -7.47 2.44 9.36
C HIS A 220 -8.44 1.42 8.78
N LEU A 221 -9.32 1.87 7.89
CA LEU A 221 -10.07 1.01 6.99
C LEU A 221 -9.29 0.82 5.70
N PRO A 222 -9.29 -0.38 5.10
CA PRO A 222 -8.70 -0.57 3.79
C PRO A 222 -9.42 0.24 2.72
N ILE A 223 -8.69 0.69 1.73
CA ILE A 223 -9.24 1.29 0.51
C ILE A 223 -8.90 0.42 -0.70
N TRP A 224 -9.76 0.47 -1.71
CA TRP A 224 -9.58 -0.32 -2.93
C TRP A 224 -9.99 0.46 -4.17
N ALA A 225 -9.48 0.05 -5.31
CA ALA A 225 -9.89 0.52 -6.62
C ALA A 225 -9.81 -0.60 -7.66
N ASP A 226 -10.79 -0.66 -8.54
CA ASP A 226 -10.80 -1.47 -9.76
C ASP A 226 -10.26 -0.60 -10.89
N ILE A 227 -9.18 -1.03 -11.53
CA ILE A 227 -8.49 -0.31 -12.59
C ILE A 227 -8.55 -1.06 -13.91
N GLU A 228 -8.62 -0.32 -14.98
CA GLU A 228 -8.59 -0.81 -16.35
C GLU A 228 -7.49 -0.10 -17.13
N PHE A 229 -6.85 -0.84 -18.03
CA PHE A 229 -5.95 -0.28 -19.02
C PHE A 229 -6.76 0.41 -20.11
N GLY A 230 -6.41 1.66 -20.45
CA GLY A 230 -7.03 2.43 -21.52
C GLY A 230 -6.62 1.96 -22.92
#